data_8aec49a493d245327233630026edd869
#
_entry.id   8aec49a493d245327233630026edd869
#
_cell.length_a   1.000
_cell.length_b   1.000
_cell.length_c   1.000
_cell.angle_alpha   90.00
_cell.angle_beta   90.00
_cell.angle_gamma   90.00
#
_symmetry.space_group_name_H-M   'P 1'
#
loop_
_entity.id
_entity.type
_entity.pdbx_description
1 polymer ?
#
loop_
_entity_poly.entity_id
_entity_poly.type
_entity_poly.pdbx_seq_one_letter_code
_entity_poly.pdbx_strand_id
1 'polypeptide(L)'
;MNGGASDRVTIRGLRCTGRQGVTEQQRATTSEYLVDVALCTDLGPAAEGDDLSAAIDIAAVAAAVREEIAARPRALIERMAADVARTLLDRFAATDEVRVRVEKPHPEGLDAESEAVELTIARAVS
;
A
#
# COMPACT_ATOMS: atom_id res chain seq x y z
N MET A 1 1.77 -23.33 -15.62
CA MET A 1 1.04 -22.39 -14.75
C MET A 1 0.80 -21.10 -15.51
N ASN A 2 -0.44 -20.64 -15.48
CA ASN A 2 -0.78 -19.38 -16.11
C ASN A 2 -0.88 -18.31 -15.05
N GLY A 3 0.14 -17.48 -14.97
CA GLY A 3 0.05 -16.26 -14.21
C GLY A 3 -0.75 -15.22 -14.96
N GLY A 4 -1.05 -14.09 -14.38
CA GLY A 4 -1.73 -13.02 -15.04
C GLY A 4 -2.43 -12.06 -14.10
N ALA A 5 -3.48 -11.42 -14.61
CA ALA A 5 -4.18 -10.33 -13.94
C ALA A 5 -4.80 -10.72 -12.59
N SER A 6 -5.07 -12.01 -12.35
CA SER A 6 -5.62 -12.49 -11.09
C SER A 6 -4.56 -12.84 -10.04
N ASP A 7 -3.30 -12.96 -10.44
CA ASP A 7 -2.24 -13.28 -9.49
C ASP A 7 -1.87 -12.03 -8.69
N ARG A 8 -1.58 -12.22 -7.43
CA ARG A 8 -1.19 -11.09 -6.58
C ARG A 8 -0.32 -11.49 -5.41
N VAL A 9 0.52 -10.55 -5.01
CA VAL A 9 1.28 -10.62 -3.77
C VAL A 9 0.63 -9.66 -2.80
N THR A 10 0.36 -10.10 -1.58
CA THR A 10 -0.38 -9.30 -0.60
C THR A 10 0.41 -9.21 0.70
N ILE A 11 0.46 -8.01 1.28
CA ILE A 11 0.89 -7.78 2.65
C ILE A 11 -0.32 -7.23 3.39
N ARG A 12 -0.67 -7.82 4.53
CA ARG A 12 -1.80 -7.38 5.35
C ARG A 12 -1.32 -6.90 6.70
N GLY A 13 -1.95 -5.83 7.17
CA GLY A 13 -1.71 -5.32 8.51
C GLY A 13 -0.30 -4.78 8.73
N LEU A 14 0.31 -4.22 7.70
CA LEU A 14 1.63 -3.63 7.83
C LEU A 14 1.54 -2.40 8.72
N ARG A 15 2.27 -2.40 9.82
CA ARG A 15 2.28 -1.27 10.75
C ARG A 15 3.17 -0.16 10.21
N CYS A 16 2.57 1.02 10.05
CA CYS A 16 3.26 2.20 9.54
C CYS A 16 3.01 3.37 10.47
N THR A 17 3.93 4.29 10.55
CA THR A 17 3.73 5.54 11.27
C THR A 17 3.72 6.71 10.31
N GLY A 18 2.80 7.64 10.55
CA GLY A 18 2.66 8.81 9.69
C GLY A 18 1.82 9.86 10.36
N ARG A 19 1.47 10.89 9.58
CA ARG A 19 0.71 12.03 10.08
C ARG A 19 -0.41 12.35 9.09
N GLN A 20 -1.65 12.25 9.59
CA GLN A 20 -2.83 12.55 8.77
C GLN A 20 -3.92 13.11 9.66
N GLY A 21 -4.64 14.08 9.15
CA GLY A 21 -5.80 14.63 9.84
C GLY A 21 -6.35 15.85 9.15
N VAL A 22 -7.61 16.15 9.43
CA VAL A 22 -8.28 17.33 8.88
C VAL A 22 -7.86 18.61 9.59
N THR A 23 -7.32 18.50 10.81
CA THR A 23 -6.81 19.64 11.57
C THR A 23 -5.30 19.72 11.49
N GLU A 24 -4.77 20.93 11.68
CA GLU A 24 -3.33 21.15 11.73
C GLU A 24 -2.67 20.36 12.85
N GLN A 25 -3.32 20.30 14.01
CA GLN A 25 -2.80 19.55 15.16
C GLN A 25 -2.70 18.05 14.85
N GLN A 26 -3.70 17.46 14.19
CA GLN A 26 -3.66 16.07 13.79
C GLN A 26 -2.50 15.82 12.83
N ARG A 27 -2.28 16.71 11.87
CA ARG A 27 -1.18 16.59 10.91
C ARG A 27 0.20 16.79 11.55
N ALA A 28 0.26 17.37 12.73
CA ALA A 28 1.50 17.54 13.47
C ALA A 28 1.81 16.34 14.37
N THR A 29 0.87 15.41 14.54
CA THR A 29 0.98 14.30 15.48
C THR A 29 1.19 12.99 14.72
N THR A 30 2.23 12.24 15.10
CA THR A 30 2.49 10.91 14.53
C THR A 30 1.50 9.89 15.09
N SER A 31 0.93 9.09 14.20
CA SER A 31 -0.02 8.03 14.55
C SER A 31 0.33 6.75 13.83
N GLU A 32 -0.19 5.63 14.33
CA GLU A 32 -0.05 4.33 13.68
C GLU A 32 -1.16 4.13 12.67
N TYR A 33 -0.79 3.55 11.53
CA TYR A 33 -1.71 3.12 10.48
C TYR A 33 -1.43 1.67 10.16
N LEU A 34 -2.50 0.92 9.84
CA LEU A 34 -2.37 -0.44 9.32
C LEU A 34 -2.63 -0.40 7.83
N VAL A 35 -1.70 -0.93 7.05
CA VAL A 35 -1.77 -0.83 5.59
C VAL A 35 -1.76 -2.23 4.99
N ASP A 36 -2.76 -2.49 4.13
CA ASP A 36 -2.79 -3.68 3.31
C ASP A 36 -2.46 -3.26 1.88
N VAL A 37 -1.59 -3.99 1.22
CA VAL A 37 -1.29 -3.77 -0.19
C VAL A 37 -1.36 -5.10 -0.93
N ALA A 38 -1.88 -5.05 -2.16
CA ALA A 38 -1.89 -6.18 -3.08
C ALA A 38 -1.32 -5.72 -4.41
N LEU A 39 -0.25 -6.36 -4.85
CA LEU A 39 0.40 -6.08 -6.12
C LEU A 39 0.00 -7.17 -7.11
N CYS A 40 -0.75 -6.78 -8.14
CA CYS A 40 -1.18 -7.70 -9.18
C CYS A 40 -0.06 -7.84 -10.21
N THR A 41 0.44 -9.05 -10.36
CA THR A 41 1.58 -9.36 -11.23
C THR A 41 1.50 -10.82 -11.63
N ASP A 42 2.20 -11.18 -12.70
CA ASP A 42 2.30 -12.57 -13.13
C ASP A 42 3.26 -13.32 -12.22
N LEU A 43 2.77 -14.25 -11.42
CA LEU A 43 3.58 -15.06 -10.51
C LEU A 43 4.09 -16.35 -11.15
N GLY A 44 3.72 -16.63 -12.41
CA GLY A 44 4.11 -17.84 -13.11
C GLY A 44 5.61 -18.09 -13.14
N PRO A 45 6.44 -17.12 -13.61
CA PRO A 45 7.89 -17.34 -13.69
C PRO A 45 8.53 -17.68 -12.34
N ALA A 46 8.18 -16.99 -11.28
CA ALA A 46 8.72 -17.28 -9.95
C ALA A 46 8.26 -18.65 -9.44
N ALA A 47 6.97 -18.97 -9.66
CA ALA A 47 6.36 -20.19 -9.16
C ALA A 47 6.90 -21.43 -9.88
N GLU A 48 7.01 -21.37 -11.21
CA GLU A 48 7.45 -22.49 -12.01
C GLU A 48 8.94 -22.81 -11.82
N GLY A 49 9.75 -21.76 -11.73
CA GLY A 49 11.21 -21.93 -11.64
C GLY A 49 11.76 -21.94 -10.21
N ASP A 50 10.93 -21.66 -9.21
CA ASP A 50 11.41 -21.42 -7.85
C ASP A 50 12.57 -20.42 -7.88
N ASP A 51 12.40 -19.36 -8.69
CA ASP A 51 13.46 -18.42 -9.04
C ASP A 51 13.30 -17.12 -8.27
N LEU A 52 14.17 -16.92 -7.31
CA LEU A 52 14.16 -15.72 -6.46
C LEU A 52 14.29 -14.46 -7.29
N SER A 53 15.07 -14.47 -8.37
CA SER A 53 15.26 -13.27 -9.19
C SER A 53 13.99 -12.86 -9.97
N ALA A 54 13.04 -13.78 -10.15
CA ALA A 54 11.76 -13.50 -10.80
C ALA A 54 10.68 -13.07 -9.82
N ALA A 55 10.95 -13.10 -8.52
CA ALA A 55 9.97 -12.77 -7.48
C ALA A 55 10.03 -11.29 -7.11
N ILE A 56 8.89 -10.77 -6.65
CA ILE A 56 8.85 -9.45 -6.04
C ILE A 56 9.51 -9.54 -4.66
N ASP A 57 10.40 -8.60 -4.37
CA ASP A 57 11.03 -8.48 -3.06
C ASP A 57 10.04 -7.87 -2.05
N ILE A 58 9.44 -8.73 -1.24
CA ILE A 58 8.42 -8.34 -0.26
C ILE A 58 8.98 -7.37 0.79
N ALA A 59 10.23 -7.56 1.20
CA ALA A 59 10.86 -6.65 2.16
C ALA A 59 11.00 -5.25 1.56
N ALA A 60 11.33 -5.16 0.28
CA ALA A 60 11.41 -3.88 -0.43
C ALA A 60 10.04 -3.22 -0.57
N VAL A 61 8.99 -4.00 -0.79
CA VAL A 61 7.61 -3.48 -0.83
C VAL A 61 7.24 -2.89 0.53
N ALA A 62 7.45 -3.63 1.61
CA ALA A 62 7.14 -3.14 2.95
C ALA A 62 7.90 -1.86 3.29
N ALA A 63 9.19 -1.80 2.94
CA ALA A 63 10.01 -0.61 3.16
C ALA A 63 9.49 0.60 2.39
N ALA A 64 9.09 0.40 1.13
CA ALA A 64 8.55 1.46 0.29
C ALA A 64 7.23 2.01 0.85
N VAL A 65 6.36 1.12 1.34
CA VAL A 65 5.09 1.54 1.96
C VAL A 65 5.36 2.37 3.22
N ARG A 66 6.20 1.90 4.12
CA ARG A 66 6.53 2.63 5.35
C ARG A 66 7.15 3.99 5.07
N GLU A 67 8.06 4.04 4.12
CA GLU A 67 8.71 5.27 3.71
C GLU A 67 7.70 6.28 3.16
N GLU A 68 6.78 5.83 2.30
CA GLU A 68 5.76 6.71 1.72
C GLU A 68 4.79 7.23 2.78
N ILE A 69 4.31 6.37 3.67
CA ILE A 69 3.40 6.78 4.75
C ILE A 69 4.05 7.84 5.64
N ALA A 70 5.33 7.68 5.95
CA ALA A 70 6.06 8.60 6.82
C ALA A 70 6.52 9.89 6.14
N ALA A 71 6.47 9.95 4.80
CA ALA A 71 7.16 10.99 4.02
C ALA A 71 6.66 12.41 4.30
N ARG A 72 5.36 12.58 4.52
CA ARG A 72 4.77 13.91 4.74
C ARG A 72 3.39 13.81 5.36
N PRO A 73 2.91 14.88 6.03
CA PRO A 73 1.53 14.90 6.51
C PRO A 73 0.54 15.03 5.35
N ARG A 74 -0.64 14.46 5.52
CA ARG A 74 -1.75 14.56 4.55
C ARG A 74 -3.03 14.91 5.29
N ALA A 75 -3.92 15.61 4.61
CA ALA A 75 -5.26 15.88 5.15
C ALA A 75 -6.14 14.62 5.11
N LEU A 76 -6.00 13.80 4.07
CA LEU A 76 -6.90 12.68 3.80
C LEU A 76 -6.13 11.36 3.75
N ILE A 77 -6.72 10.31 4.36
CA ILE A 77 -6.16 8.96 4.21
C ILE A 77 -6.30 8.44 2.78
N GLU A 78 -7.27 8.93 2.02
CA GLU A 78 -7.40 8.64 0.58
C GLU A 78 -6.16 9.07 -0.18
N ARG A 79 -5.62 10.24 0.13
CA ARG A 79 -4.39 10.72 -0.50
C ARG A 79 -3.19 9.87 -0.11
N MET A 80 -3.13 9.47 1.15
CA MET A 80 -2.09 8.60 1.66
C MET A 80 -2.11 7.26 0.91
N ALA A 81 -3.30 6.67 0.74
CA ALA A 81 -3.47 5.42 0.00
C ALA A 81 -3.07 5.57 -1.47
N ALA A 82 -3.47 6.66 -2.12
CA ALA A 82 -3.12 6.91 -3.51
C ALA A 82 -1.61 7.07 -3.72
N ASP A 83 -0.95 7.78 -2.80
CA ASP A 83 0.49 7.97 -2.86
C ASP A 83 1.23 6.63 -2.72
N VAL A 84 0.77 5.76 -1.81
CA VAL A 84 1.33 4.41 -1.68
C VAL A 84 1.17 3.62 -2.98
N ALA A 85 -0.02 3.63 -3.56
CA ALA A 85 -0.29 2.88 -4.78
C ALA A 85 0.61 3.35 -5.93
N ARG A 86 0.75 4.65 -6.11
CA ARG A 86 1.59 5.23 -7.17
C ARG A 86 3.06 4.91 -6.97
N THR A 87 3.55 5.00 -5.74
CA THR A 87 4.93 4.65 -5.41
C THR A 87 5.23 3.19 -5.74
N LEU A 88 4.31 2.28 -5.40
CA LEU A 88 4.50 0.86 -5.68
C LEU A 88 4.47 0.58 -7.19
N LEU A 89 3.58 1.22 -7.94
CA LEU A 89 3.58 1.10 -9.40
C LEU A 89 4.87 1.60 -10.02
N ASP A 90 5.42 2.71 -9.52
CA ASP A 90 6.66 3.28 -10.03
C ASP A 90 7.87 2.40 -9.73
N ARG A 91 7.95 1.86 -8.52
CA ARG A 91 9.12 1.10 -8.07
C ARG A 91 9.12 -0.36 -8.50
N PHE A 92 7.95 -0.93 -8.73
CA PHE A 92 7.80 -2.35 -9.07
C PHE A 92 7.19 -2.49 -10.45
N ALA A 93 8.05 -2.40 -11.46
CA ALA A 93 7.65 -2.29 -12.87
C ALA A 93 6.84 -3.47 -13.39
N ALA A 94 7.01 -4.66 -12.80
CA ALA A 94 6.26 -5.85 -13.19
C ALA A 94 4.81 -5.86 -12.65
N THR A 95 4.44 -4.86 -11.84
CA THR A 95 3.13 -4.76 -11.23
C THR A 95 2.19 -4.01 -12.17
N ASP A 96 1.04 -4.59 -12.46
CA ASP A 96 0.05 -4.00 -13.37
C ASP A 96 -0.99 -3.17 -12.62
N GLU A 97 -1.28 -3.53 -11.39
CA GLU A 97 -2.31 -2.90 -10.58
C GLU A 97 -1.94 -3.04 -9.11
N VAL A 98 -2.22 -2.02 -8.34
CA VAL A 98 -2.01 -2.02 -6.89
C VAL A 98 -3.31 -1.68 -6.19
N ARG A 99 -3.68 -2.50 -5.20
CA ARG A 99 -4.78 -2.24 -4.29
C ARG A 99 -4.20 -1.86 -2.94
N VAL A 100 -4.71 -0.81 -2.35
CA VAL A 100 -4.22 -0.30 -1.07
C VAL A 100 -5.41 -0.06 -0.15
N ARG A 101 -5.29 -0.57 1.08
CA ARG A 101 -6.22 -0.24 2.16
C ARG A 101 -5.42 0.41 3.28
N VAL A 102 -5.81 1.60 3.67
CA VAL A 102 -5.21 2.30 4.82
C VAL A 102 -6.23 2.37 5.92
N GLU A 103 -5.90 1.81 7.07
CA GLU A 103 -6.74 1.82 8.27
C GLU A 103 -6.14 2.73 9.32
N LYS A 104 -6.98 3.59 9.88
CA LYS A 104 -6.64 4.43 11.02
C LYS A 104 -7.35 3.88 12.24
N PRO A 105 -6.61 3.24 13.19
CA PRO A 105 -7.22 2.70 14.40
C PRO A 105 -7.74 3.84 15.30
N HIS A 106 -8.86 3.58 15.95
CA HIS A 106 -9.45 4.46 16.96
C HIS A 106 -9.56 5.92 16.52
N PRO A 107 -10.30 6.19 15.42
CA PRO A 107 -10.41 7.54 14.90
C PRO A 107 -11.11 8.47 15.91
N GLU A 108 -10.54 9.64 16.08
CA GLU A 108 -11.04 10.63 17.01
C GLU A 108 -12.47 11.08 16.62
N GLY A 109 -13.37 11.06 17.59
CA GLY A 109 -14.73 11.57 17.41
C GLY A 109 -15.73 10.61 16.79
N LEU A 110 -15.33 9.42 16.38
CA LEU A 110 -16.24 8.47 15.73
C LEU A 110 -16.77 7.36 16.65
N ASP A 111 -16.12 7.14 17.77
CA ASP A 111 -16.46 6.01 18.65
C ASP A 111 -16.51 4.68 17.85
N ALA A 112 -15.51 4.47 17.06
CA ALA A 112 -15.36 3.29 16.20
C ALA A 112 -13.99 2.63 16.44
N GLU A 113 -13.88 1.33 16.17
CA GLU A 113 -12.59 0.64 16.27
C GLU A 113 -11.59 1.18 15.26
N SER A 114 -12.05 1.49 14.06
CA SER A 114 -11.20 2.01 13.00
C SER A 114 -12.03 2.68 11.91
N GLU A 115 -11.35 3.45 11.08
CA GLU A 115 -11.84 3.85 9.78
C GLU A 115 -10.82 3.45 8.74
N ALA A 116 -11.27 3.16 7.54
CA ALA A 116 -10.36 2.73 6.47
C ALA A 116 -10.85 3.19 5.11
N VAL A 117 -9.90 3.37 4.21
CA VAL A 117 -10.19 3.59 2.80
C VAL A 117 -9.50 2.51 1.98
N GLU A 118 -10.11 2.15 0.88
CA GLU A 118 -9.53 1.21 -0.08
C GLU A 118 -9.61 1.85 -1.46
N LEU A 119 -8.54 1.69 -2.23
CA LEU A 119 -8.55 2.11 -3.62
C LEU A 119 -7.66 1.21 -4.45
N THR A 120 -7.87 1.28 -5.75
CA THR A 120 -7.13 0.51 -6.73
C THR A 120 -6.63 1.45 -7.82
N ILE A 121 -5.35 1.37 -8.14
CA ILE A 121 -4.77 2.11 -9.27
C ILE A 121 -4.14 1.10 -10.21
N ALA A 122 -4.52 1.16 -11.48
CA ALA A 122 -3.94 0.35 -12.53
C ALA A 122 -2.93 1.17 -13.31
N ARG A 123 -1.89 0.48 -13.82
CA ARG A 123 -0.91 1.13 -14.70
C ARG A 123 -1.62 1.58 -15.98
N ALA A 124 -1.33 2.79 -16.41
CA ALA A 124 -1.89 3.31 -17.65
C ALA A 124 -1.45 2.45 -18.83
N VAL A 125 -2.40 2.15 -19.72
CA VAL A 125 -2.11 1.47 -20.98
C VAL A 125 -1.60 2.51 -21.96
N SER A 126 -0.42 2.27 -22.51
CA SER A 126 0.19 3.17 -23.49
C SER A 126 0.14 2.58 -24.90
#